data_6cc31c6cd0a01c71a0b2ba21de6a9f73
#
_entry.id   6cc31c6cd0a01c71a0b2ba21de6a9f73
#
_cell.length_a   1.000
_cell.length_b   1.000
_cell.length_c   1.000
_cell.angle_alpha   90.00
_cell.angle_beta   90.00
_cell.angle_gamma   90.00
#
_symmetry.space_group_name_H-M   'P 1'
#
loop_
_entity.id
_entity.type
_entity.pdbx_description
1 polymer ?
#
loop_
_entity_poly.entity_id
_entity_poly.type
_entity_poly.pdbx_seq_one_letter_code
_entity_poly.pdbx_strand_id
1 'polypeptide(L)'
;MQYERLVKWASEVWQARWPDRKYVTVWASAECSNQVAQQQVKPGRKLRGKARYEGREVLDCPVVVPISDYGSRGRSTVLMASAGAYAFKFSVEGEAPFEVIYASSYFDDDVQDLTAIALLPEDKLETWAAFEYACARAVRPRIRRRRDVYIIGGTDAFFDPTVDWNDVILPGDLKHDLREDMEAFFNKGVAIYRQLKLAPFRKLLLAGVPGTGKTMLCAAMAKLAIDQGRIVVYVSGSDRDGASFEKIQRALQAVTAARYPVLLIVEELDAYLHEDDKARVLNVLDGVESPNNPQGALLLATTNYPEVIDERIAKRPGRLDRIFVIPTIQDEDHAEEILRHYMAEQWRDEHVAVVSHLVGQPGAFVRESALHARMLAAHAHSTEVTLDYLQASVDSLLRQMRSNSDFINRRQPIGLNTNNKSAGKYPLSPRR
;
A
#
# COMPACT_ATOMS: atom_id res chain seq x y z
N MET A 1 -12.35 28.18 10.04
CA MET A 1 -13.18 28.34 11.28
C MET A 1 -12.74 27.47 12.45
N GLN A 2 -12.57 26.16 12.32
CA GLN A 2 -12.11 25.32 13.46
C GLN A 2 -10.62 25.54 13.79
N TYR A 3 -9.76 25.70 12.80
CA TYR A 3 -8.34 26.02 12.98
C TYR A 3 -8.11 27.32 13.75
N GLU A 4 -8.81 28.36 13.42
CA GLU A 4 -8.72 29.65 14.14
C GLU A 4 -9.09 29.51 15.62
N ARG A 5 -10.09 28.69 15.92
CA ARG A 5 -10.47 28.40 17.32
C ARG A 5 -9.36 27.65 18.06
N LEU A 6 -8.67 26.71 17.37
CA LEU A 6 -7.57 25.97 17.97
C LEU A 6 -6.39 26.89 18.28
N VAL A 7 -6.00 27.74 17.33
CA VAL A 7 -4.92 28.73 17.53
C VAL A 7 -5.28 29.73 18.63
N LYS A 8 -6.54 30.21 18.65
CA LYS A 8 -7.03 31.12 19.67
C LYS A 8 -6.95 30.49 21.05
N TRP A 9 -7.45 29.26 21.22
CA TRP A 9 -7.37 28.52 22.47
C TRP A 9 -5.91 28.35 22.93
N ALA A 10 -5.02 27.90 22.04
CA ALA A 10 -3.61 27.69 22.37
C ALA A 10 -2.93 29.01 22.81
N SER A 11 -3.28 30.12 22.16
CA SER A 11 -2.79 31.45 22.51
C SER A 11 -3.30 31.90 23.89
N GLU A 12 -4.55 31.64 24.21
CA GLU A 12 -5.14 31.94 25.53
C GLU A 12 -4.43 31.12 26.62
N VAL A 13 -4.19 29.82 26.38
CA VAL A 13 -3.43 28.96 27.31
C VAL A 13 -2.00 29.46 27.49
N TRP A 14 -1.36 29.90 26.41
CA TRP A 14 -0.01 30.47 26.48
C TRP A 14 0.02 31.76 27.32
N GLN A 15 -0.86 32.70 27.03
CA GLN A 15 -0.94 33.98 27.72
C GLN A 15 -1.27 33.82 29.23
N ALA A 16 -2.13 32.85 29.57
CA ALA A 16 -2.44 32.56 30.96
C ALA A 16 -1.24 32.01 31.71
N ARG A 17 -0.35 31.25 31.08
CA ARG A 17 0.85 30.64 31.67
C ARG A 17 2.06 31.58 31.65
N TRP A 18 2.23 32.36 30.56
CA TRP A 18 3.41 33.24 30.36
C TRP A 18 3.00 34.55 29.68
N PRO A 19 2.39 35.48 30.38
CA PRO A 19 1.82 36.70 29.77
C PRO A 19 2.86 37.56 29.04
N ASP A 20 4.11 37.58 29.51
CA ASP A 20 5.17 38.43 28.98
C ASP A 20 6.09 37.68 27.97
N ARG A 21 5.87 36.40 27.75
CA ARG A 21 6.76 35.58 26.90
C ARG A 21 6.25 35.52 25.46
N LYS A 22 7.05 35.99 24.53
CA LYS A 22 6.78 35.87 23.10
C LYS A 22 6.81 34.41 22.64
N TYR A 23 5.99 34.08 21.67
CA TYR A 23 5.91 32.78 21.04
C TYR A 23 5.73 32.89 19.53
N VAL A 24 6.02 31.78 18.83
CA VAL A 24 5.67 31.55 17.46
C VAL A 24 4.70 30.36 17.39
N THR A 25 3.78 30.42 16.44
CA THR A 25 2.89 29.30 16.12
C THR A 25 3.42 28.61 14.88
N VAL A 26 3.59 27.30 14.97
CA VAL A 26 4.09 26.47 13.85
C VAL A 26 3.15 25.30 13.58
N TRP A 27 3.17 24.82 12.37
CA TRP A 27 2.61 23.51 12.07
C TRP A 27 3.45 22.46 12.77
N ALA A 28 2.79 21.49 13.40
CA ALA A 28 3.44 20.46 14.16
C ALA A 28 3.15 19.07 13.59
N SER A 29 4.03 18.12 13.89
CA SER A 29 3.83 16.73 13.52
C SER A 29 2.72 16.09 14.36
N ALA A 30 1.73 15.49 13.70
CA ALA A 30 0.64 14.77 14.36
C ALA A 30 1.15 13.55 15.16
N GLU A 31 2.32 13.00 14.82
CA GLU A 31 2.92 11.88 15.56
C GLU A 31 3.28 12.22 17.02
N CYS A 32 3.37 13.50 17.36
CA CYS A 32 3.58 13.91 18.74
C CYS A 32 2.41 13.53 19.69
N SER A 33 1.17 13.44 19.16
CA SER A 33 0.00 12.94 19.91
C SER A 33 -0.14 11.41 19.86
N ASN A 34 0.60 10.74 18.98
CA ASN A 34 0.51 9.29 18.82
C ASN A 34 0.95 8.54 20.07
N GLN A 35 0.09 7.62 20.52
CA GLN A 35 0.32 6.88 21.76
C GLN A 35 1.59 6.01 21.71
N VAL A 36 1.95 5.46 20.55
CA VAL A 36 3.20 4.69 20.38
C VAL A 36 4.42 5.59 20.55
N ALA A 37 4.39 6.80 19.98
CA ALA A 37 5.45 7.78 20.20
C ALA A 37 5.57 8.15 21.67
N GLN A 38 4.45 8.42 22.31
CA GLN A 38 4.41 8.80 23.73
C GLN A 38 4.89 7.70 24.70
N GLN A 39 4.69 6.42 24.35
CA GLN A 39 5.21 5.29 25.12
C GLN A 39 6.72 5.09 24.91
N GLN A 40 7.26 5.43 23.73
CA GLN A 40 8.67 5.21 23.39
C GLN A 40 9.56 6.42 23.65
N VAL A 41 9.04 7.64 23.51
CA VAL A 41 9.72 8.90 23.83
C VAL A 41 9.40 9.24 25.28
N LYS A 42 10.10 8.59 26.21
CA LYS A 42 9.86 8.73 27.65
C LYS A 42 10.47 10.02 28.21
N PRO A 43 9.92 10.57 29.32
CA PRO A 43 10.57 11.62 30.11
C PRO A 43 12.04 11.26 30.42
N GLY A 44 12.89 12.28 30.46
CA GLY A 44 14.33 12.11 30.62
C GLY A 44 15.11 11.82 29.33
N ARG A 45 14.42 11.71 28.17
CA ARG A 45 15.08 11.44 26.89
C ARG A 45 15.93 12.63 26.45
N LYS A 46 17.22 12.36 26.19
CA LYS A 46 18.13 13.33 25.58
C LYS A 46 17.77 13.55 24.09
N LEU A 47 17.70 14.80 23.70
CA LEU A 47 17.50 15.29 22.35
C LEU A 47 18.81 15.88 21.79
N ARG A 48 18.80 16.38 20.57
CA ARG A 48 19.99 17.12 20.03
C ARG A 48 20.21 18.42 20.81
N GLY A 49 21.45 18.91 20.84
CA GLY A 49 21.77 20.23 21.40
C GLY A 49 21.68 20.33 22.93
N LYS A 50 21.99 19.24 23.68
CA LYS A 50 21.91 19.21 25.14
C LYS A 50 20.50 19.36 25.73
N ALA A 51 19.48 19.33 24.92
CA ALA A 51 18.08 19.40 25.32
C ALA A 51 17.60 18.04 25.84
N ARG A 52 16.62 18.08 26.74
CA ARG A 52 15.97 16.90 27.30
C ARG A 52 14.45 17.09 27.34
N TYR A 53 13.73 16.07 26.94
CA TYR A 53 12.29 16.00 27.11
C TYR A 53 11.97 15.56 28.56
N GLU A 54 11.26 16.37 29.32
CA GLU A 54 10.98 16.10 30.74
C GLU A 54 9.59 15.48 30.98
N GLY A 55 8.68 15.61 30.04
CA GLY A 55 7.34 15.04 30.14
C GLY A 55 6.27 15.92 29.53
N ARG A 56 5.04 15.55 29.78
CA ARG A 56 3.87 16.28 29.28
C ARG A 56 2.78 16.38 30.33
N GLU A 57 1.98 17.40 30.17
CA GLU A 57 0.71 17.61 30.85
C GLU A 57 -0.41 17.54 29.82
N VAL A 58 -1.50 16.84 30.12
CA VAL A 58 -2.70 16.83 29.27
C VAL A 58 -3.47 18.12 29.55
N LEU A 59 -3.83 18.82 28.48
CA LEU A 59 -4.59 20.06 28.57
C LEU A 59 -6.05 19.79 28.17
N ASP A 60 -6.97 20.43 28.85
CA ASP A 60 -8.37 20.44 28.45
C ASP A 60 -8.55 21.46 27.31
N CYS A 61 -8.98 20.97 26.15
CA CYS A 61 -9.20 21.78 24.99
C CYS A 61 -10.60 21.52 24.42
N PRO A 62 -11.51 22.48 24.51
CA PRO A 62 -12.90 22.31 24.08
C PRO A 62 -13.06 22.15 22.56
N VAL A 63 -12.00 22.44 21.81
CA VAL A 63 -11.98 22.34 20.34
C VAL A 63 -11.46 20.99 19.87
N VAL A 64 -10.73 20.26 20.74
CA VAL A 64 -10.13 18.96 20.42
C VAL A 64 -10.97 17.85 21.02
N VAL A 65 -11.51 16.99 20.16
CA VAL A 65 -12.12 15.74 20.59
C VAL A 65 -11.01 14.70 20.66
N PRO A 66 -10.68 14.15 21.84
CA PRO A 66 -9.68 13.09 21.94
C PRO A 66 -10.18 11.84 21.21
N ILE A 67 -9.57 11.53 20.08
CA ILE A 67 -9.88 10.34 19.31
C ILE A 67 -8.66 9.43 19.34
N SER A 68 -8.89 8.14 19.59
CA SER A 68 -7.86 7.12 19.52
C SER A 68 -8.29 6.06 18.52
N ASP A 69 -7.42 5.76 17.57
CA ASP A 69 -7.57 4.64 16.68
C ASP A 69 -6.92 3.39 17.28
N TYR A 70 -7.42 2.22 16.95
CA TYR A 70 -6.89 0.95 17.44
C TYR A 70 -6.54 0.02 16.28
N GLY A 71 -5.44 -0.70 16.41
CA GLY A 71 -4.99 -1.68 15.44
C GLY A 71 -4.48 -2.96 16.10
N SER A 72 -4.51 -4.05 15.36
CA SER A 72 -3.94 -5.31 15.80
C SER A 72 -2.44 -5.34 15.52
N ARG A 73 -1.64 -5.63 16.55
CA ARG A 73 -0.22 -5.90 16.41
C ARG A 73 0.06 -7.32 16.89
N GLY A 74 -0.11 -8.30 15.99
CA GLY A 74 -0.11 -9.71 16.33
C GLY A 74 -1.33 -10.06 17.22
N ARG A 75 -1.11 -10.56 18.46
CA ARG A 75 -2.18 -10.90 19.41
C ARG A 75 -2.60 -9.74 20.34
N SER A 76 -2.03 -8.56 20.18
CA SER A 76 -2.28 -7.41 21.05
C SER A 76 -3.00 -6.30 20.29
N THR A 77 -4.06 -5.74 20.87
CA THR A 77 -4.69 -4.51 20.41
C THR A 77 -3.85 -3.32 20.88
N VAL A 78 -3.49 -2.41 19.99
CA VAL A 78 -2.67 -1.23 20.28
C VAL A 78 -3.39 0.01 19.78
N LEU A 79 -3.49 1.04 20.63
CA LEU A 79 -3.93 2.37 20.22
C LEU A 79 -2.81 3.02 19.37
N MET A 80 -3.12 3.48 18.16
CA MET A 80 -2.11 3.91 17.18
C MET A 80 -2.01 5.41 17.02
N ALA A 81 -3.10 6.14 17.09
CA ALA A 81 -3.12 7.58 16.99
C ALA A 81 -4.13 8.17 17.97
N SER A 82 -3.90 9.37 18.47
CA SER A 82 -4.86 10.12 19.25
C SER A 82 -4.77 11.60 18.93
N ALA A 83 -5.92 12.25 18.72
CA ALA A 83 -6.01 13.69 18.79
C ALA A 83 -5.96 14.11 20.27
N GLY A 84 -5.34 15.24 20.58
CA GLY A 84 -5.23 15.70 21.96
C GLY A 84 -4.49 17.02 22.09
N ALA A 85 -4.57 17.62 23.26
CA ALA A 85 -3.87 18.83 23.62
C ALA A 85 -2.91 18.59 24.80
N TYR A 86 -1.69 19.09 24.65
CA TYR A 86 -0.61 18.82 25.62
C TYR A 86 0.26 20.05 25.85
N ALA A 87 0.80 20.20 27.06
CA ALA A 87 1.96 21.01 27.34
C ALA A 87 3.19 20.09 27.47
N PHE A 88 4.06 20.09 26.46
CA PHE A 88 5.31 19.34 26.50
C PHE A 88 6.39 20.14 27.22
N LYS A 89 7.09 19.51 28.16
CA LYS A 89 8.09 20.13 29.02
C LYS A 89 9.50 19.75 28.62
N PHE A 90 10.37 20.74 28.53
CA PHE A 90 11.76 20.57 28.11
C PHE A 90 12.71 21.29 29.04
N SER A 91 13.92 20.74 29.17
CA SER A 91 15.07 21.40 29.80
C SER A 91 16.24 21.46 28.82
N VAL A 92 17.03 22.52 28.86
CA VAL A 92 18.28 22.67 28.11
C VAL A 92 19.37 23.02 29.16
N GLU A 93 20.52 22.39 29.06
CA GLU A 93 21.62 22.59 30.01
C GLU A 93 22.08 24.05 30.03
N GLY A 94 22.02 24.70 31.17
CA GLY A 94 22.38 26.11 31.35
C GLY A 94 21.26 27.10 31.08
N GLU A 95 20.03 26.66 30.79
CA GLU A 95 18.88 27.51 30.52
C GLU A 95 17.70 27.17 31.45
N ALA A 96 16.76 28.12 31.55
CA ALA A 96 15.52 27.87 32.26
C ALA A 96 14.64 26.84 31.47
N PRO A 97 13.95 25.94 32.18
CA PRO A 97 12.98 25.02 31.55
C PRO A 97 11.91 25.79 30.80
N PHE A 98 11.42 25.19 29.74
CA PHE A 98 10.34 25.76 28.90
C PHE A 98 9.30 24.71 28.53
N GLU A 99 8.15 25.19 28.11
CA GLU A 99 7.06 24.35 27.63
C GLU A 99 6.69 24.70 26.21
N VAL A 100 6.05 23.75 25.53
CA VAL A 100 5.46 23.89 24.19
C VAL A 100 3.99 23.51 24.31
N ILE A 101 3.09 24.41 23.97
CA ILE A 101 1.66 24.12 23.90
C ILE A 101 1.39 23.49 22.53
N TYR A 102 0.87 22.28 22.56
CA TYR A 102 0.60 21.48 21.38
C TYR A 102 -0.86 21.06 21.36
N ALA A 103 -1.47 21.08 20.18
CA ALA A 103 -2.79 20.51 19.98
C ALA A 103 -2.92 19.88 18.59
N SER A 104 -3.58 18.74 18.55
CA SER A 104 -3.90 18.02 17.31
C SER A 104 -5.38 17.68 17.27
N SER A 105 -6.01 17.83 16.11
CA SER A 105 -7.43 17.53 15.89
C SER A 105 -7.70 17.17 14.43
N TYR A 106 -8.83 16.51 14.21
CA TYR A 106 -9.39 16.30 12.87
C TYR A 106 -10.31 17.47 12.56
N PHE A 107 -10.15 18.12 11.41
CA PHE A 107 -10.83 19.38 11.09
C PHE A 107 -11.85 19.29 9.97
N ASP A 108 -11.91 18.23 9.24
CA ASP A 108 -12.84 18.02 8.13
C ASP A 108 -13.68 16.78 8.31
N ASP A 109 -14.80 16.68 7.58
CA ASP A 109 -15.64 15.49 7.53
C ASP A 109 -14.89 14.26 6.97
N ASP A 110 -13.76 14.51 6.29
CA ASP A 110 -12.77 13.47 5.94
C ASP A 110 -11.87 13.16 7.16
N VAL A 111 -12.24 12.10 7.85
CA VAL A 111 -11.64 11.64 9.14
C VAL A 111 -10.13 11.30 9.05
N GLN A 112 -9.48 11.52 7.93
CA GLN A 112 -8.11 11.05 7.68
C GLN A 112 -7.01 12.08 7.95
N ASP A 113 -7.30 13.38 7.95
CA ASP A 113 -6.27 14.42 8.12
C ASP A 113 -6.19 14.96 9.54
N LEU A 114 -5.31 14.36 10.33
CA LEU A 114 -4.96 14.85 11.66
C LEU A 114 -3.99 16.04 11.53
N THR A 115 -4.49 17.22 11.80
CA THR A 115 -3.70 18.47 11.78
C THR A 115 -3.23 18.83 13.17
N ALA A 116 -1.99 19.30 13.31
CA ALA A 116 -1.41 19.70 14.59
C ALA A 116 -0.72 21.07 14.52
N ILE A 117 -0.79 21.78 15.65
CA ILE A 117 -0.07 23.04 15.86
C ILE A 117 0.76 22.97 17.12
N ALA A 118 1.83 23.78 17.18
CA ALA A 118 2.61 24.00 18.38
C ALA A 118 2.90 25.49 18.59
N LEU A 119 2.78 25.97 19.83
CA LEU A 119 3.20 27.30 20.28
C LEU A 119 4.42 27.14 21.15
N LEU A 120 5.50 27.82 20.81
CA LEU A 120 6.78 27.70 21.50
C LEU A 120 7.59 29.00 21.38
N PRO A 121 8.60 29.23 22.26
CA PRO A 121 9.53 30.34 22.08
C PRO A 121 10.32 30.15 20.79
N GLU A 122 10.53 31.23 20.05
CA GLU A 122 11.21 31.20 18.73
C GLU A 122 12.63 30.60 18.80
N ASP A 123 13.35 30.89 19.84
CA ASP A 123 14.69 30.36 20.10
C ASP A 123 14.75 28.85 20.44
N LYS A 124 13.61 28.19 20.53
CA LYS A 124 13.48 26.76 20.88
C LYS A 124 13.01 25.85 19.72
N LEU A 125 12.93 26.41 18.51
CA LEU A 125 12.53 25.67 17.30
C LEU A 125 13.36 24.39 17.05
N GLU A 126 14.69 24.48 17.23
CA GLU A 126 15.57 23.30 17.04
C GLU A 126 15.28 22.16 18.04
N THR A 127 14.99 22.52 19.30
CA THR A 127 14.61 21.54 20.33
C THR A 127 13.30 20.88 19.99
N TRP A 128 12.30 21.67 19.56
CA TRP A 128 11.00 21.17 19.13
C TRP A 128 11.14 20.23 17.92
N ALA A 129 11.84 20.64 16.88
CA ALA A 129 12.09 19.81 15.69
C ALA A 129 12.79 18.49 16.03
N ALA A 130 13.75 18.51 16.99
CA ALA A 130 14.40 17.29 17.45
C ALA A 130 13.44 16.36 18.22
N PHE A 131 12.47 16.89 18.93
CA PHE A 131 11.42 16.12 19.59
C PHE A 131 10.44 15.50 18.59
N GLU A 132 9.95 16.29 17.62
CA GLU A 132 9.10 15.80 16.54
C GLU A 132 9.78 14.67 15.76
N TYR A 133 11.04 14.84 15.41
CA TYR A 133 11.83 13.78 14.77
C TYR A 133 11.91 12.51 15.63
N ALA A 134 12.04 12.67 16.94
CA ALA A 134 12.06 11.53 17.87
C ALA A 134 10.72 10.81 17.93
N CYS A 135 9.59 11.55 17.87
CA CYS A 135 8.24 11.00 17.83
C CYS A 135 7.99 10.27 16.50
N ALA A 136 8.26 10.92 15.38
CA ALA A 136 8.13 10.31 14.06
C ALA A 136 8.97 9.02 13.92
N ARG A 137 10.21 9.02 14.43
CA ARG A 137 11.05 7.82 14.45
C ARG A 137 10.51 6.71 15.35
N ALA A 138 9.80 7.04 16.43
CA ALA A 138 9.21 6.07 17.32
C ALA A 138 8.00 5.35 16.69
N VAL A 139 7.21 6.06 15.88
CA VAL A 139 6.02 5.53 15.18
C VAL A 139 6.41 4.74 13.94
N ARG A 140 7.55 5.04 13.32
CA ARG A 140 7.99 4.32 12.12
C ARG A 140 8.02 2.82 12.34
N PRO A 141 7.48 2.03 11.39
CA PRO A 141 7.53 0.57 11.48
C PRO A 141 8.98 0.11 11.60
N ARG A 142 9.27 -0.66 12.64
CA ARG A 142 10.60 -1.25 12.84
C ARG A 142 10.55 -2.70 12.43
N ILE A 143 11.19 -3.01 11.33
CA ILE A 143 11.40 -4.37 10.88
C ILE A 143 12.38 -5.05 11.84
N ARG A 144 11.88 -5.95 12.69
CA ARG A 144 12.66 -6.59 13.77
C ARG A 144 13.13 -8.00 13.44
N ARG A 145 12.47 -8.70 12.50
CA ARG A 145 12.75 -10.10 12.19
C ARG A 145 12.95 -10.30 10.70
N ARG A 146 13.82 -11.23 10.34
CA ARG A 146 14.16 -11.58 8.95
C ARG A 146 13.09 -12.39 8.22
N ARG A 147 12.11 -12.94 8.93
CA ARG A 147 11.14 -13.89 8.37
C ARG A 147 9.70 -13.42 8.49
N ASP A 148 9.50 -12.13 8.68
CA ASP A 148 8.15 -11.59 8.82
C ASP A 148 7.76 -10.82 7.55
N VAL A 149 6.48 -10.93 7.18
CA VAL A 149 5.85 -10.04 6.22
C VAL A 149 5.34 -8.81 6.98
N TYR A 150 5.67 -7.63 6.48
CA TYR A 150 5.18 -6.37 7.02
C TYR A 150 4.05 -5.87 6.13
N ILE A 151 2.83 -6.00 6.63
CA ILE A 151 1.64 -5.55 5.91
C ILE A 151 1.39 -4.08 6.23
N ILE A 152 1.25 -3.26 5.21
CA ILE A 152 0.86 -1.87 5.27
C ILE A 152 -0.51 -1.76 4.62
N GLY A 153 -1.51 -1.43 5.43
CA GLY A 153 -2.91 -1.37 5.05
C GLY A 153 -3.78 -1.12 6.26
N GLY A 154 -5.10 -1.18 6.09
CA GLY A 154 -6.08 -1.11 7.15
C GLY A 154 -6.15 -2.37 7.99
N THR A 155 -7.16 -2.43 8.88
CA THR A 155 -7.35 -3.55 9.82
C THR A 155 -7.63 -4.88 9.14
N ASP A 156 -8.17 -4.86 7.93
CA ASP A 156 -8.56 -6.04 7.15
C ASP A 156 -7.48 -6.49 6.13
N ALA A 157 -6.34 -5.79 6.09
CA ALA A 157 -5.26 -6.13 5.18
C ALA A 157 -4.60 -7.45 5.60
N PHE A 158 -4.59 -8.41 4.69
CA PHE A 158 -4.02 -9.73 4.90
C PHE A 158 -3.17 -10.15 3.71
N PHE A 159 -2.01 -10.74 3.98
CA PHE A 159 -1.17 -11.35 2.98
C PHE A 159 -0.37 -12.49 3.62
N ASP A 160 -0.52 -13.70 3.11
CA ASP A 160 0.20 -14.89 3.58
C ASP A 160 0.94 -15.56 2.41
N PRO A 161 2.28 -15.52 2.38
CA PRO A 161 3.08 -16.09 1.31
C PRO A 161 3.26 -17.62 1.49
N THR A 162 2.18 -18.38 1.30
CA THR A 162 2.19 -19.85 1.44
C THR A 162 2.45 -20.60 0.14
N VAL A 163 2.38 -19.93 -1.01
CA VAL A 163 2.56 -20.54 -2.34
C VAL A 163 4.01 -20.91 -2.59
N ASP A 164 4.27 -22.15 -2.93
CA ASP A 164 5.60 -22.58 -3.36
C ASP A 164 5.91 -22.10 -4.79
N TRP A 165 7.17 -21.79 -5.04
CA TRP A 165 7.62 -21.41 -6.39
C TRP A 165 7.31 -22.48 -7.44
N ASN A 166 7.35 -23.74 -7.05
CA ASN A 166 7.06 -24.87 -7.94
C ASN A 166 5.58 -24.96 -8.34
N ASP A 167 4.68 -24.46 -7.50
CA ASP A 167 3.23 -24.46 -7.77
C ASP A 167 2.80 -23.35 -8.75
N VAL A 168 3.70 -22.42 -9.05
CA VAL A 168 3.46 -21.36 -10.05
C VAL A 168 3.68 -21.96 -11.43
N ILE A 169 2.62 -22.00 -12.24
CA ILE A 169 2.67 -22.47 -13.62
C ILE A 169 2.62 -21.26 -14.53
N LEU A 170 3.69 -21.02 -15.27
CA LEU A 170 3.87 -19.95 -16.23
C LEU A 170 4.70 -20.47 -17.39
N PRO A 171 4.64 -19.86 -18.59
CA PRO A 171 5.57 -20.18 -19.66
C PRO A 171 7.01 -20.17 -19.15
N GLY A 172 7.79 -21.22 -19.51
CA GLY A 172 9.06 -21.56 -18.87
C GLY A 172 10.08 -20.41 -18.80
N ASP A 173 10.21 -19.66 -19.88
CA ASP A 173 11.14 -18.51 -19.94
C ASP A 173 10.71 -17.39 -19.01
N LEU A 174 9.42 -17.10 -18.91
CA LEU A 174 8.90 -16.02 -18.07
C LEU A 174 9.14 -16.28 -16.58
N LYS A 175 8.89 -17.52 -16.14
CA LYS A 175 9.11 -17.95 -14.76
C LYS A 175 10.60 -17.88 -14.39
N HIS A 176 11.45 -18.35 -15.29
CA HIS A 176 12.90 -18.32 -15.11
C HIS A 176 13.43 -16.88 -15.06
N ASP A 177 13.08 -16.06 -16.02
CA ASP A 177 13.49 -14.67 -16.16
C ASP A 177 13.15 -13.83 -14.94
N LEU A 178 11.93 -14.00 -14.41
CA LEU A 178 11.48 -13.24 -13.25
C LEU A 178 12.29 -13.59 -11.99
N ARG A 179 12.56 -14.88 -11.79
CA ARG A 179 13.38 -15.35 -10.67
C ARG A 179 14.82 -14.88 -10.82
N GLU A 180 15.39 -15.03 -12.01
CA GLU A 180 16.75 -14.62 -12.30
C GLU A 180 16.95 -13.12 -12.09
N ASP A 181 16.01 -12.28 -12.54
CA ASP A 181 16.06 -10.82 -12.36
C ASP A 181 16.11 -10.45 -10.87
N MET A 182 15.26 -11.06 -10.05
CA MET A 182 15.27 -10.84 -8.60
C MET A 182 16.59 -11.29 -7.97
N GLU A 183 17.05 -12.50 -8.29
CA GLU A 183 18.28 -13.07 -7.71
C GLU A 183 19.53 -12.31 -8.18
N ALA A 184 19.61 -11.96 -9.46
CA ALA A 184 20.72 -11.18 -10.01
C ALA A 184 20.83 -9.80 -9.36
N PHE A 185 19.68 -9.13 -9.15
CA PHE A 185 19.66 -7.83 -8.48
C PHE A 185 20.23 -7.93 -7.05
N PHE A 186 19.71 -8.84 -6.23
CA PHE A 186 20.15 -8.93 -4.84
C PHE A 186 21.57 -9.47 -4.68
N ASN A 187 22.02 -10.37 -5.56
CA ASN A 187 23.33 -11.01 -5.46
C ASN A 187 24.45 -10.14 -6.03
N LYS A 188 24.20 -9.44 -7.15
CA LYS A 188 25.23 -8.67 -7.88
C LYS A 188 24.82 -7.21 -8.12
N GLY A 189 23.54 -6.96 -8.44
CA GLY A 189 23.04 -5.66 -8.82
C GLY A 189 23.22 -4.61 -7.75
N VAL A 190 22.95 -4.93 -6.49
CA VAL A 190 23.12 -4.00 -5.35
C VAL A 190 24.54 -3.42 -5.30
N ALA A 191 25.58 -4.23 -5.56
CA ALA A 191 26.95 -3.76 -5.59
C ALA A 191 27.21 -2.81 -6.78
N ILE A 192 26.63 -3.10 -7.94
CA ILE A 192 26.72 -2.26 -9.15
C ILE A 192 26.07 -0.89 -8.89
N TYR A 193 24.85 -0.85 -8.30
CA TYR A 193 24.18 0.41 -7.95
C TYR A 193 25.06 1.26 -7.02
N ARG A 194 25.69 0.64 -6.01
CA ARG A 194 26.62 1.35 -5.09
C ARG A 194 27.84 1.90 -5.80
N GLN A 195 28.46 1.15 -6.72
CA GLN A 195 29.58 1.61 -7.52
C GLN A 195 29.22 2.84 -8.36
N LEU A 196 27.99 2.85 -8.90
CA LEU A 196 27.46 3.96 -9.67
C LEU A 196 26.92 5.11 -8.79
N LYS A 197 27.03 5.01 -7.45
CA LYS A 197 26.48 5.98 -6.46
C LYS A 197 24.97 6.19 -6.58
N LEU A 198 24.25 5.16 -7.01
CA LEU A 198 22.81 5.14 -7.11
C LEU A 198 22.20 4.40 -5.90
N ALA A 199 20.99 4.78 -5.50
CA ALA A 199 20.21 4.01 -4.53
C ALA A 199 19.87 2.63 -5.14
N PRO A 200 20.20 1.50 -4.47
CA PRO A 200 19.92 0.17 -4.99
C PRO A 200 18.42 -0.15 -4.85
N PHE A 201 17.64 0.39 -5.76
CA PHE A 201 16.19 0.23 -5.85
C PHE A 201 15.79 -0.19 -7.25
N ARG A 202 15.38 -1.45 -7.40
CA ARG A 202 14.91 -2.02 -8.67
C ARG A 202 13.40 -2.12 -8.69
N LYS A 203 12.79 -1.91 -9.85
CA LYS A 203 11.34 -1.78 -10.01
C LYS A 203 10.85 -2.69 -11.12
N LEU A 204 10.06 -3.70 -10.74
CA LEU A 204 9.46 -4.67 -11.65
C LEU A 204 7.94 -4.52 -11.63
N LEU A 205 7.30 -4.67 -12.78
CA LEU A 205 5.86 -4.64 -12.93
C LEU A 205 5.38 -5.96 -13.53
N LEU A 206 4.39 -6.58 -12.89
CA LEU A 206 3.62 -7.70 -13.42
C LEU A 206 2.32 -7.15 -14.02
N ALA A 207 2.20 -7.18 -15.32
CA ALA A 207 1.04 -6.71 -16.04
C ALA A 207 0.27 -7.89 -16.66
N GLY A 208 -1.05 -7.87 -16.61
CA GLY A 208 -1.87 -8.93 -17.23
C GLY A 208 -3.32 -8.83 -16.82
N VAL A 209 -4.21 -9.45 -17.57
CA VAL A 209 -5.64 -9.44 -17.28
C VAL A 209 -5.96 -10.09 -15.93
N PRO A 210 -7.12 -9.79 -15.31
CA PRO A 210 -7.53 -10.45 -14.07
C PRO A 210 -7.53 -11.97 -14.20
N GLY A 211 -7.11 -12.66 -13.13
CA GLY A 211 -7.12 -14.12 -13.05
C GLY A 211 -5.93 -14.83 -13.71
N THR A 212 -4.91 -14.13 -14.20
CA THR A 212 -3.68 -14.75 -14.75
C THR A 212 -2.66 -15.20 -13.68
N GLY A 213 -2.95 -15.03 -12.38
CA GLY A 213 -2.11 -15.54 -11.30
C GLY A 213 -1.09 -14.55 -10.72
N LYS A 214 -1.18 -13.25 -11.03
CA LYS A 214 -0.23 -12.22 -10.53
C LYS A 214 -0.07 -12.23 -9.00
N THR A 215 -1.18 -12.24 -8.24
CA THR A 215 -1.16 -12.31 -6.77
C THR A 215 -0.51 -13.60 -6.28
N MET A 216 -0.79 -14.75 -6.92
CA MET A 216 -0.15 -16.02 -6.59
C MET A 216 1.36 -15.97 -6.82
N LEU A 217 1.78 -15.33 -7.91
CA LEU A 217 3.19 -15.11 -8.23
C LEU A 217 3.86 -14.18 -7.20
N CYS A 218 3.18 -13.11 -6.76
CA CYS A 218 3.65 -12.26 -5.67
C CYS A 218 3.85 -13.05 -4.37
N ALA A 219 2.90 -13.92 -4.02
CA ALA A 219 3.00 -14.77 -2.83
C ALA A 219 4.18 -15.76 -2.93
N ALA A 220 4.38 -16.39 -4.09
CA ALA A 220 5.51 -17.30 -4.31
C ALA A 220 6.87 -16.57 -4.26
N MET A 221 6.97 -15.38 -4.86
CA MET A 221 8.17 -14.54 -4.78
C MET A 221 8.44 -14.06 -3.35
N ALA A 222 7.39 -13.73 -2.59
CA ALA A 222 7.52 -13.36 -1.18
C ALA A 222 8.07 -14.52 -0.35
N LYS A 223 7.54 -15.74 -0.53
CA LYS A 223 8.04 -16.95 0.14
C LYS A 223 9.50 -17.19 -0.20
N LEU A 224 9.86 -17.15 -1.48
CA LEU A 224 11.24 -17.30 -1.93
C LEU A 224 12.17 -16.24 -1.31
N ALA A 225 11.72 -14.98 -1.23
CA ALA A 225 12.49 -13.91 -0.59
C ALA A 225 12.71 -14.15 0.90
N ILE A 226 11.67 -14.59 1.63
CA ILE A 226 11.75 -14.94 3.05
C ILE A 226 12.72 -16.10 3.29
N ASP A 227 12.65 -17.16 2.48
CA ASP A 227 13.53 -18.31 2.57
C ASP A 227 15.00 -17.95 2.33
N GLN A 228 15.25 -16.95 1.51
CA GLN A 228 16.58 -16.37 1.26
C GLN A 228 17.00 -15.31 2.29
N GLY A 229 16.22 -15.12 3.37
CA GLY A 229 16.55 -14.22 4.46
C GLY A 229 16.31 -12.74 4.16
N ARG A 230 15.49 -12.43 3.15
CA ARG A 230 15.03 -11.08 2.82
C ARG A 230 13.77 -10.75 3.60
N ILE A 231 13.43 -9.48 3.67
CA ILE A 231 12.19 -9.00 4.29
C ILE A 231 11.18 -8.73 3.19
N VAL A 232 9.92 -9.02 3.47
CA VAL A 232 8.81 -8.68 2.59
C VAL A 232 8.00 -7.54 3.22
N VAL A 233 7.76 -6.49 2.46
CA VAL A 233 6.82 -5.41 2.77
C VAL A 233 5.69 -5.50 1.76
N TYR A 234 4.47 -5.67 2.23
CA TYR A 234 3.28 -5.78 1.38
C TYR A 234 2.35 -4.58 1.60
N VAL A 235 1.92 -3.95 0.53
CA VAL A 235 0.99 -2.82 0.56
C VAL A 235 -0.35 -3.28 -0.01
N SER A 236 -1.39 -3.20 0.82
CA SER A 236 -2.76 -3.53 0.42
C SER A 236 -3.49 -2.30 -0.08
N GLY A 237 -4.09 -2.40 -1.28
CA GLY A 237 -4.99 -1.40 -1.83
C GLY A 237 -6.47 -1.76 -1.70
N SER A 238 -6.77 -3.02 -1.38
CA SER A 238 -8.13 -3.57 -1.36
C SER A 238 -8.77 -3.64 0.03
N ASP A 239 -8.15 -3.04 1.05
CA ASP A 239 -8.73 -2.93 2.39
C ASP A 239 -9.71 -1.74 2.52
N ARG A 240 -10.34 -1.58 3.70
CA ARG A 240 -11.32 -0.51 3.95
C ARG A 240 -10.75 0.90 3.79
N ASP A 241 -9.47 1.08 4.00
CA ASP A 241 -8.79 2.38 3.87
C ASP A 241 -8.48 2.73 2.41
N GLY A 242 -8.75 1.79 1.47
CA GLY A 242 -8.52 1.97 0.05
C GLY A 242 -7.05 2.16 -0.34
N ALA A 243 -6.81 2.43 -1.61
CA ALA A 243 -5.48 2.75 -2.13
C ALA A 243 -5.19 4.24 -1.88
N SER A 244 -4.08 4.55 -1.22
CA SER A 244 -3.62 5.92 -0.98
C SER A 244 -2.10 6.03 -1.11
N PHE A 245 -1.60 7.18 -1.54
CA PHE A 245 -0.17 7.45 -1.62
C PHE A 245 0.52 7.35 -0.26
N GLU A 246 -0.17 7.67 0.82
CA GLU A 246 0.37 7.51 2.18
C GLU A 246 0.82 6.09 2.50
N LYS A 247 0.09 5.07 2.04
CA LYS A 247 0.48 3.67 2.22
C LYS A 247 1.79 3.37 1.51
N ILE A 248 1.94 3.84 0.27
CA ILE A 248 3.20 3.73 -0.50
C ILE A 248 4.31 4.45 0.25
N GLN A 249 4.08 5.66 0.73
CA GLN A 249 5.06 6.44 1.48
C GLN A 249 5.49 5.75 2.78
N ARG A 250 4.55 5.20 3.55
CA ARG A 250 4.85 4.38 4.73
C ARG A 250 5.70 3.15 4.38
N ALA A 251 5.41 2.51 3.25
CA ALA A 251 6.18 1.36 2.77
C ALA A 251 7.62 1.76 2.42
N LEU A 252 7.82 2.84 1.69
CA LEU A 252 9.16 3.35 1.35
C LEU A 252 9.96 3.76 2.60
N GLN A 253 9.29 4.32 3.61
CA GLN A 253 9.91 4.62 4.90
C GLN A 253 10.34 3.34 5.64
N ALA A 254 9.48 2.31 5.64
CA ALA A 254 9.80 1.00 6.21
C ALA A 254 10.99 0.35 5.51
N VAL A 255 11.02 0.39 4.17
CA VAL A 255 12.13 -0.08 3.33
C VAL A 255 13.43 0.65 3.67
N THR A 256 13.38 1.99 3.77
CA THR A 256 14.55 2.81 4.12
C THR A 256 15.07 2.51 5.53
N ALA A 257 14.18 2.21 6.48
CA ALA A 257 14.54 1.88 7.86
C ALA A 257 15.05 0.43 8.02
N ALA A 258 14.85 -0.43 7.02
CA ALA A 258 15.24 -1.83 7.06
C ALA A 258 16.77 -1.98 6.98
N ARG A 259 17.29 -2.96 7.75
CA ARG A 259 18.72 -3.32 7.75
C ARG A 259 19.03 -4.55 6.90
N TYR A 260 18.08 -5.04 6.15
CA TYR A 260 18.15 -6.24 5.33
C TYR A 260 17.66 -5.95 3.92
N PRO A 261 17.96 -6.79 2.93
CA PRO A 261 17.36 -6.69 1.62
C PRO A 261 15.83 -6.79 1.71
N VAL A 262 15.12 -5.99 0.93
CA VAL A 262 13.65 -5.90 1.00
C VAL A 262 13.02 -6.20 -0.35
N LEU A 263 12.03 -7.08 -0.37
CA LEU A 263 11.04 -7.19 -1.44
C LEU A 263 9.81 -6.37 -1.03
N LEU A 264 9.54 -5.29 -1.75
CA LEU A 264 8.35 -4.46 -1.59
C LEU A 264 7.31 -4.87 -2.63
N ILE A 265 6.14 -5.31 -2.19
CA ILE A 265 5.03 -5.71 -3.07
C ILE A 265 3.93 -4.66 -2.97
N VAL A 266 3.49 -4.17 -4.14
CA VAL A 266 2.35 -3.25 -4.27
C VAL A 266 1.40 -3.85 -5.29
N GLU A 267 0.29 -4.44 -4.82
CA GLU A 267 -0.71 -4.99 -5.74
C GLU A 267 -1.67 -3.90 -6.22
N GLU A 268 -2.18 -4.11 -7.43
CA GLU A 268 -3.14 -3.21 -8.07
C GLU A 268 -2.62 -1.75 -8.10
N LEU A 269 -1.42 -1.56 -8.63
CA LEU A 269 -0.79 -0.24 -8.73
C LEU A 269 -1.69 0.81 -9.41
N ASP A 270 -2.54 0.36 -10.33
CA ASP A 270 -3.56 1.18 -10.99
C ASP A 270 -4.54 1.81 -9.99
N ALA A 271 -4.86 1.15 -8.88
CA ALA A 271 -5.70 1.72 -7.82
C ALA A 271 -5.09 2.94 -7.12
N TYR A 272 -3.77 3.10 -7.18
CA TYR A 272 -3.05 4.25 -6.61
C TYR A 272 -2.82 5.39 -7.62
N LEU A 273 -3.25 5.23 -8.87
CA LEU A 273 -3.06 6.22 -9.94
C LEU A 273 -4.27 7.16 -10.09
N HIS A 274 -4.96 7.48 -9.00
CA HIS A 274 -6.00 8.51 -8.99
C HIS A 274 -5.42 9.90 -9.27
N GLU A 275 -6.25 10.81 -9.79
CA GLU A 275 -5.79 12.13 -10.28
C GLU A 275 -4.93 12.90 -9.27
N ASP A 276 -5.30 12.87 -8.00
CA ASP A 276 -4.62 13.61 -6.92
C ASP A 276 -3.26 12.98 -6.53
N ASP A 277 -3.13 11.67 -6.56
CA ASP A 277 -1.92 10.94 -6.14
C ASP A 277 -1.04 10.49 -7.30
N LYS A 278 -1.56 10.51 -8.53
CA LYS A 278 -0.87 10.02 -9.74
C LYS A 278 0.55 10.60 -9.88
N ALA A 279 0.69 11.90 -9.73
CA ALA A 279 1.98 12.57 -9.86
C ALA A 279 2.99 12.10 -8.80
N ARG A 280 2.53 11.85 -7.57
CA ARG A 280 3.37 11.39 -6.45
C ARG A 280 3.82 9.94 -6.67
N VAL A 281 2.90 9.06 -7.05
CA VAL A 281 3.23 7.66 -7.39
C VAL A 281 4.23 7.61 -8.54
N LEU A 282 4.05 8.45 -9.57
CA LEU A 282 4.98 8.55 -10.69
C LEU A 282 6.37 9.00 -10.24
N ASN A 283 6.49 9.95 -9.30
CA ASN A 283 7.78 10.40 -8.75
C ASN A 283 8.52 9.26 -8.03
N VAL A 284 7.81 8.38 -7.32
CA VAL A 284 8.40 7.17 -6.74
C VAL A 284 8.93 6.24 -7.83
N LEU A 285 8.14 6.04 -8.89
CA LEU A 285 8.55 5.22 -10.02
C LEU A 285 9.70 5.87 -10.82
N ASP A 286 9.76 7.20 -10.91
CA ASP A 286 10.87 7.94 -11.53
C ASP A 286 12.17 7.90 -10.71
N GLY A 287 12.11 7.37 -9.49
CA GLY A 287 13.27 7.26 -8.63
C GLY A 287 13.62 8.53 -7.86
N VAL A 288 12.85 9.61 -7.99
CA VAL A 288 13.05 10.86 -7.24
C VAL A 288 12.90 10.64 -5.73
N GLU A 289 11.96 9.78 -5.34
CA GLU A 289 11.69 9.39 -3.96
C GLU A 289 12.12 7.93 -3.66
N SER A 290 13.23 7.48 -4.25
CA SER A 290 13.73 6.12 -4.04
C SER A 290 14.12 5.87 -2.59
N PRO A 291 13.72 4.74 -1.99
CA PRO A 291 14.15 4.38 -0.65
C PRO A 291 15.65 4.12 -0.63
N ASN A 292 16.34 4.73 0.30
CA ASN A 292 17.78 4.49 0.48
C ASN A 292 18.02 3.33 1.45
N ASN A 293 17.87 2.10 0.95
CA ASN A 293 18.27 0.90 1.68
C ASN A 293 19.61 0.39 1.15
N PRO A 294 20.71 0.47 1.94
CA PRO A 294 22.01 0.00 1.49
C PRO A 294 22.06 -1.50 1.16
N GLN A 295 21.15 -2.31 1.66
CA GLN A 295 21.11 -3.76 1.38
C GLN A 295 20.32 -4.08 0.09
N GLY A 296 19.72 -3.06 -0.53
CA GLY A 296 18.90 -3.17 -1.72
C GLY A 296 17.43 -3.36 -1.44
N ALA A 297 16.61 -2.79 -2.29
CA ALA A 297 15.17 -2.98 -2.31
C ALA A 297 14.69 -3.25 -3.74
N LEU A 298 13.76 -4.21 -3.87
CA LEU A 298 13.10 -4.53 -5.13
C LEU A 298 11.61 -4.27 -4.96
N LEU A 299 11.07 -3.36 -5.78
CA LEU A 299 9.63 -3.15 -5.91
C LEU A 299 9.09 -4.16 -6.93
N LEU A 300 8.10 -4.93 -6.52
CA LEU A 300 7.27 -5.78 -7.38
C LEU A 300 5.85 -5.22 -7.35
N ALA A 301 5.44 -4.55 -8.40
CA ALA A 301 4.09 -4.03 -8.54
C ALA A 301 3.25 -4.91 -9.46
N THR A 302 1.92 -4.93 -9.28
CA THR A 302 0.99 -5.61 -10.20
C THR A 302 0.00 -4.62 -10.78
N THR A 303 -0.52 -4.91 -11.98
CA THR A 303 -1.66 -4.21 -12.58
C THR A 303 -2.54 -5.15 -13.36
N ASN A 304 -3.84 -4.89 -13.33
CA ASN A 304 -4.84 -5.57 -14.15
C ASN A 304 -5.11 -4.81 -15.47
N TYR A 305 -4.65 -3.57 -15.56
CA TYR A 305 -4.93 -2.64 -16.65
C TYR A 305 -3.62 -2.07 -17.20
N PRO A 306 -2.86 -2.85 -18.00
CA PRO A 306 -1.60 -2.38 -18.55
C PRO A 306 -1.74 -1.10 -19.39
N GLU A 307 -2.91 -0.85 -19.96
CA GLU A 307 -3.25 0.35 -20.72
C GLU A 307 -3.39 1.62 -19.87
N VAL A 308 -3.72 1.48 -18.58
CA VAL A 308 -3.79 2.61 -17.63
C VAL A 308 -2.39 3.06 -17.22
N ILE A 309 -1.41 2.18 -17.37
CA ILE A 309 -0.02 2.53 -17.20
C ILE A 309 0.41 3.33 -18.43
N ASP A 310 0.18 4.64 -18.31
CA ASP A 310 0.48 5.66 -19.28
C ASP A 310 1.78 5.32 -20.06
N GLU A 311 1.78 5.51 -21.37
CA GLU A 311 2.98 5.40 -22.21
C GLU A 311 4.21 6.13 -21.59
N ARG A 312 3.95 7.13 -20.79
CA ARG A 312 4.96 7.86 -20.01
C ARG A 312 5.65 7.00 -18.95
N ILE A 313 4.99 5.96 -18.41
CA ILE A 313 5.58 5.03 -17.46
C ILE A 313 6.33 3.92 -18.22
N ALA A 314 5.70 3.34 -19.24
CA ALA A 314 6.24 2.21 -19.97
C ALA A 314 7.41 2.60 -20.90
N LYS A 315 7.36 3.81 -21.51
CA LYS A 315 8.33 4.25 -22.52
C LYS A 315 9.48 5.13 -22.00
N ARG A 316 9.46 5.51 -20.71
CA ARG A 316 10.59 6.29 -20.13
C ARG A 316 11.57 5.36 -19.40
N PRO A 317 12.82 5.25 -19.89
CA PRO A 317 13.88 4.54 -19.17
C PRO A 317 14.04 5.11 -17.75
N GLY A 318 14.12 4.22 -16.74
CA GLY A 318 14.33 4.61 -15.34
C GLY A 318 13.07 4.63 -14.45
N ARG A 319 11.87 4.57 -15.03
CA ARG A 319 10.62 4.48 -14.24
C ARG A 319 10.36 3.07 -13.75
N LEU A 320 10.23 2.14 -14.68
CA LEU A 320 10.20 0.71 -14.42
C LEU A 320 11.41 0.08 -15.09
N ASP A 321 12.14 -0.73 -14.37
CA ASP A 321 13.34 -1.36 -14.89
C ASP A 321 12.99 -2.53 -15.82
N ARG A 322 11.88 -3.24 -15.52
CA ARG A 322 11.37 -4.31 -16.36
C ARG A 322 9.86 -4.50 -16.17
N ILE A 323 9.17 -4.83 -17.28
CA ILE A 323 7.74 -5.17 -17.26
C ILE A 323 7.62 -6.62 -17.72
N PHE A 324 6.97 -7.44 -16.92
CA PHE A 324 6.64 -8.83 -17.22
C PHE A 324 5.15 -8.92 -17.53
N VAL A 325 4.82 -9.33 -18.74
CA VAL A 325 3.44 -9.57 -19.14
C VAL A 325 3.07 -10.99 -18.79
N ILE A 326 2.13 -11.15 -17.86
CA ILE A 326 1.59 -12.46 -17.47
C ILE A 326 0.43 -12.78 -18.41
N PRO A 327 0.61 -13.70 -19.37
CA PRO A 327 -0.39 -13.95 -20.40
C PRO A 327 -1.56 -14.78 -19.87
N THR A 328 -2.64 -14.83 -20.63
CA THR A 328 -3.60 -15.94 -20.58
C THR A 328 -2.94 -17.21 -21.09
N ILE A 329 -3.61 -18.33 -20.98
CA ILE A 329 -3.11 -19.63 -21.45
C ILE A 329 -2.82 -19.54 -22.95
N GLN A 330 -1.58 -19.86 -23.33
CA GLN A 330 -1.07 -19.62 -24.67
C GLN A 330 -1.32 -20.80 -25.63
N ASP A 331 -1.23 -22.02 -25.11
CA ASP A 331 -1.29 -23.26 -25.87
C ASP A 331 -1.90 -24.39 -25.03
N GLU A 332 -2.09 -25.54 -25.66
CA GLU A 332 -2.67 -26.72 -25.02
C GLU A 332 -1.76 -27.35 -23.97
N ASP A 333 -0.46 -27.35 -24.16
CA ASP A 333 0.50 -27.90 -23.20
C ASP A 333 0.43 -27.10 -21.89
N HIS A 334 0.42 -25.78 -21.95
CA HIS A 334 0.26 -24.91 -20.80
C HIS A 334 -1.11 -25.09 -20.13
N ALA A 335 -2.19 -25.24 -20.92
CA ALA A 335 -3.54 -25.49 -20.42
C ALA A 335 -3.61 -26.83 -19.66
N GLU A 336 -3.00 -27.88 -20.23
CA GLU A 336 -2.95 -29.21 -19.63
C GLU A 336 -2.16 -29.20 -18.33
N GLU A 337 -1.00 -28.52 -18.28
CA GLU A 337 -0.19 -28.42 -17.06
C GLU A 337 -0.99 -27.77 -15.91
N ILE A 338 -1.68 -26.67 -16.18
CA ILE A 338 -2.52 -25.99 -15.18
C ILE A 338 -3.70 -26.90 -14.78
N LEU A 339 -4.36 -27.55 -15.72
CA LEU A 339 -5.49 -28.43 -15.42
C LEU A 339 -5.05 -29.64 -14.59
N ARG A 340 -3.94 -30.28 -14.93
CA ARG A 340 -3.34 -31.39 -14.14
C ARG A 340 -3.05 -30.96 -12.71
N HIS A 341 -2.49 -29.76 -12.52
CA HIS A 341 -2.22 -29.22 -11.18
C HIS A 341 -3.49 -29.14 -10.33
N TYR A 342 -4.58 -28.58 -10.88
CA TYR A 342 -5.84 -28.42 -10.12
C TYR A 342 -6.67 -29.70 -10.02
N MET A 343 -6.53 -30.63 -10.97
CA MET A 343 -7.18 -31.95 -10.90
C MET A 343 -6.43 -32.90 -9.95
N ALA A 344 -5.12 -32.75 -9.81
CA ALA A 344 -4.27 -33.57 -8.95
C ALA A 344 -4.59 -35.08 -9.09
N GLU A 345 -4.94 -35.78 -8.01
CA GLU A 345 -5.28 -37.23 -8.03
C GLU A 345 -6.54 -37.58 -8.85
N GLN A 346 -7.36 -36.59 -9.18
CA GLN A 346 -8.54 -36.77 -10.01
C GLN A 346 -8.25 -36.68 -11.51
N TRP A 347 -7.00 -36.38 -11.88
CA TRP A 347 -6.61 -36.34 -13.29
C TRP A 347 -6.77 -37.70 -13.96
N ARG A 348 -7.29 -37.69 -15.19
CA ARG A 348 -7.39 -38.84 -16.10
C ARG A 348 -6.98 -38.39 -17.51
N ASP A 349 -6.43 -39.26 -18.31
CA ASP A 349 -5.96 -38.95 -19.67
C ASP A 349 -7.10 -38.48 -20.57
N GLU A 350 -8.33 -38.92 -20.34
CA GLU A 350 -9.52 -38.47 -21.07
C GLU A 350 -9.80 -36.95 -20.91
N HIS A 351 -9.31 -36.33 -19.82
CA HIS A 351 -9.50 -34.89 -19.57
C HIS A 351 -8.75 -34.01 -20.56
N VAL A 352 -7.82 -34.55 -21.34
CA VAL A 352 -7.13 -33.82 -22.41
C VAL A 352 -8.13 -33.29 -23.45
N ALA A 353 -9.27 -33.95 -23.63
CA ALA A 353 -10.30 -33.54 -24.61
C ALA A 353 -10.85 -32.11 -24.38
N VAL A 354 -10.76 -31.56 -23.15
CA VAL A 354 -11.24 -30.19 -22.88
C VAL A 354 -10.16 -29.12 -22.98
N VAL A 355 -8.90 -29.49 -23.09
CA VAL A 355 -7.74 -28.60 -23.00
C VAL A 355 -7.79 -27.50 -24.05
N SER A 356 -8.20 -27.81 -25.31
CA SER A 356 -8.34 -26.82 -26.35
C SER A 356 -9.33 -25.68 -26.03
N HIS A 357 -10.35 -25.95 -25.20
CA HIS A 357 -11.32 -24.92 -24.77
C HIS A 357 -10.76 -23.98 -23.70
N LEU A 358 -9.64 -24.35 -23.08
CA LEU A 358 -8.98 -23.59 -22.02
C LEU A 358 -7.94 -22.61 -22.57
N VAL A 359 -7.48 -22.78 -23.81
CA VAL A 359 -6.55 -21.87 -24.48
C VAL A 359 -7.20 -20.49 -24.62
N GLY A 360 -6.45 -19.45 -24.31
CA GLY A 360 -6.91 -18.06 -24.29
C GLY A 360 -7.61 -17.65 -22.99
N GLN A 361 -7.95 -18.60 -22.11
CA GLN A 361 -8.56 -18.31 -20.82
C GLN A 361 -7.51 -17.95 -19.76
N PRO A 362 -7.87 -17.19 -18.71
CA PRO A 362 -6.98 -16.97 -17.57
C PRO A 362 -6.88 -18.23 -16.69
N GLY A 363 -5.76 -18.40 -15.98
CA GLY A 363 -5.54 -19.58 -15.11
C GLY A 363 -6.63 -19.77 -14.04
N ALA A 364 -7.24 -18.68 -13.58
CA ALA A 364 -8.39 -18.73 -12.65
C ALA A 364 -9.60 -19.47 -13.23
N PHE A 365 -9.81 -19.38 -14.55
CA PHE A 365 -10.88 -20.11 -15.23
C PHE A 365 -10.66 -21.64 -15.14
N VAL A 366 -9.42 -22.08 -15.34
CA VAL A 366 -9.08 -23.52 -15.26
C VAL A 366 -9.28 -24.03 -13.83
N ARG A 367 -8.81 -23.26 -12.83
CA ARG A 367 -9.04 -23.59 -11.43
C ARG A 367 -10.52 -23.75 -11.11
N GLU A 368 -11.34 -22.78 -11.54
CA GLU A 368 -12.78 -22.81 -11.32
C GLU A 368 -13.45 -23.97 -12.05
N SER A 369 -13.00 -24.29 -13.29
CA SER A 369 -13.46 -25.44 -14.03
C SER A 369 -13.20 -26.76 -13.29
N ALA A 370 -12.00 -26.95 -12.78
CA ALA A 370 -11.65 -28.12 -12.01
C ALA A 370 -12.45 -28.23 -10.70
N LEU A 371 -12.62 -27.12 -9.98
CA LEU A 371 -13.40 -27.07 -8.75
C LEU A 371 -14.88 -27.38 -9.00
N HIS A 372 -15.50 -26.74 -9.99
CA HIS A 372 -16.89 -26.95 -10.33
C HIS A 372 -17.15 -28.38 -10.83
N ALA A 373 -16.25 -28.99 -11.62
CA ALA A 373 -16.35 -30.39 -12.02
C ALA A 373 -16.35 -31.33 -10.80
N ARG A 374 -15.50 -31.10 -9.79
CA ARG A 374 -15.51 -31.87 -8.54
C ARG A 374 -16.82 -31.70 -7.78
N MET A 375 -17.40 -30.49 -7.79
CA MET A 375 -18.72 -30.25 -7.16
C MET A 375 -19.82 -31.01 -7.90
N LEU A 376 -19.82 -31.04 -9.23
CA LEU A 376 -20.78 -31.82 -10.02
C LEU A 376 -20.68 -33.31 -9.72
N ALA A 377 -19.47 -33.88 -9.68
CA ALA A 377 -19.23 -35.27 -9.30
C ALA A 377 -19.75 -35.57 -7.88
N ALA A 378 -19.44 -34.71 -6.92
CA ALA A 378 -19.91 -34.86 -5.54
C ALA A 378 -21.45 -34.82 -5.42
N HIS A 379 -22.12 -33.93 -6.15
CA HIS A 379 -23.59 -33.88 -6.23
C HIS A 379 -24.19 -35.17 -6.80
N ALA A 380 -23.51 -35.79 -7.73
CA ALA A 380 -23.90 -37.09 -8.32
C ALA A 380 -23.46 -38.30 -7.47
N HIS A 381 -22.92 -38.06 -6.26
CA HIS A 381 -22.36 -39.09 -5.39
C HIS A 381 -21.24 -39.91 -6.05
N SER A 382 -20.54 -39.33 -7.05
CA SER A 382 -19.37 -39.95 -7.69
C SER A 382 -18.10 -39.59 -6.89
N THR A 383 -17.22 -40.57 -6.74
CA THR A 383 -15.88 -40.42 -6.14
C THR A 383 -14.84 -39.96 -7.17
N GLU A 384 -15.19 -40.01 -8.45
CA GLU A 384 -14.29 -39.70 -9.57
C GLU A 384 -14.88 -38.57 -10.42
N VAL A 385 -14.02 -37.71 -10.93
CA VAL A 385 -14.36 -36.68 -11.89
C VAL A 385 -14.14 -37.25 -13.29
N THR A 386 -15.24 -37.59 -13.97
CA THR A 386 -15.20 -38.06 -15.35
C THR A 386 -15.07 -36.91 -16.33
N LEU A 387 -14.75 -37.18 -17.58
CA LEU A 387 -14.74 -36.21 -18.68
C LEU A 387 -16.08 -35.45 -18.79
N ASP A 388 -17.22 -36.13 -18.61
CA ASP A 388 -18.54 -35.52 -18.72
C ASP A 388 -18.75 -34.39 -17.68
N TYR A 389 -18.31 -34.61 -16.41
CA TYR A 389 -18.39 -33.57 -15.39
C TYR A 389 -17.48 -32.39 -15.70
N LEU A 390 -16.27 -32.64 -16.21
CA LEU A 390 -15.33 -31.59 -16.56
C LEU A 390 -15.82 -30.80 -17.79
N GLN A 391 -16.32 -31.47 -18.81
CA GLN A 391 -16.91 -30.83 -20.00
C GLN A 391 -18.14 -29.98 -19.62
N ALA A 392 -19.05 -30.54 -18.82
CA ALA A 392 -20.22 -29.79 -18.33
C ALA A 392 -19.83 -28.55 -17.54
N SER A 393 -18.76 -28.65 -16.74
CA SER A 393 -18.21 -27.52 -15.98
C SER A 393 -17.68 -26.41 -16.90
N VAL A 394 -16.80 -26.77 -17.86
CA VAL A 394 -16.21 -25.83 -18.82
C VAL A 394 -17.31 -25.15 -19.64
N ASP A 395 -18.27 -25.91 -20.16
CA ASP A 395 -19.37 -25.36 -20.96
C ASP A 395 -20.28 -24.41 -20.14
N SER A 396 -20.51 -24.75 -18.86
CA SER A 396 -21.27 -23.90 -17.95
C SER A 396 -20.58 -22.56 -17.73
N LEU A 397 -19.29 -22.59 -17.41
CA LEU A 397 -18.50 -21.37 -17.15
C LEU A 397 -18.32 -20.51 -18.41
N LEU A 398 -18.11 -21.12 -19.58
CA LEU A 398 -18.05 -20.38 -20.84
C LEU A 398 -19.37 -19.69 -21.17
N ARG A 399 -20.51 -20.37 -20.95
CA ARG A 399 -21.84 -19.76 -21.11
C ARG A 399 -22.04 -18.60 -20.14
N GLN A 400 -21.66 -18.75 -18.88
CA GLN A 400 -21.75 -17.69 -17.89
C GLN A 400 -20.91 -16.46 -18.27
N MET A 401 -19.69 -16.66 -18.72
CA MET A 401 -18.83 -15.55 -19.16
C MET A 401 -19.42 -14.79 -20.34
N ARG A 402 -19.96 -15.49 -21.34
CA ARG A 402 -20.65 -14.86 -22.48
C ARG A 402 -21.87 -14.06 -22.04
N SER A 403 -22.70 -14.66 -21.17
CA SER A 403 -23.89 -13.99 -20.63
C SER A 403 -23.54 -12.73 -19.82
N ASN A 404 -22.47 -12.78 -19.01
CA ASN A 404 -21.99 -11.64 -18.24
C ASN A 404 -21.45 -10.53 -19.16
N SER A 405 -20.69 -10.86 -20.20
CA SER A 405 -20.22 -9.91 -21.21
C SER A 405 -21.37 -9.19 -21.90
N ASP A 406 -22.40 -9.94 -22.31
CA ASP A 406 -23.59 -9.38 -22.94
C ASP A 406 -24.36 -8.46 -21.98
N PHE A 407 -24.43 -8.83 -20.70
CA PHE A 407 -25.10 -8.02 -19.67
C PHE A 407 -24.34 -6.71 -19.39
N ILE A 408 -23.01 -6.76 -19.28
CA ILE A 408 -22.16 -5.58 -19.07
C ILE A 408 -22.24 -4.65 -20.27
N ASN A 409 -22.15 -5.19 -21.48
CA ASN A 409 -22.22 -4.42 -22.73
C ASN A 409 -23.58 -3.75 -22.94
N ARG A 410 -24.68 -4.36 -22.48
CA ARG A 410 -26.04 -3.77 -22.50
C ARG A 410 -26.22 -2.66 -21.45
N ARG A 411 -25.37 -2.59 -20.44
CA ARG A 411 -25.34 -1.53 -19.43
C ARG A 411 -24.49 -0.31 -19.82
N GLN A 412 -24.14 -0.10 -21.10
CA GLN A 412 -23.67 1.20 -21.49
C GLN A 412 -24.70 2.26 -21.12
N PRO A 413 -24.32 3.34 -20.43
CA PRO A 413 -25.28 4.30 -19.89
C PRO A 413 -26.14 4.79 -21.05
N ILE A 414 -27.48 4.82 -20.83
CA ILE A 414 -28.38 5.63 -21.64
C ILE A 414 -27.79 7.03 -21.60
N GLY A 415 -27.07 7.38 -22.68
CA GLY A 415 -26.26 8.57 -22.71
C GLY A 415 -27.12 9.80 -22.42
N LEU A 416 -26.74 10.54 -21.40
CA LEU A 416 -27.01 11.97 -21.38
C LEU A 416 -26.30 12.54 -22.61
N ASN A 417 -27.11 12.77 -23.64
CA ASN A 417 -26.69 13.34 -24.92
C ASN A 417 -26.27 14.79 -24.68
N THR A 418 -25.00 15.02 -24.37
CA THR A 418 -24.41 16.36 -24.18
C THR A 418 -24.11 17.06 -25.51
N ASN A 419 -24.73 16.62 -26.62
CA ASN A 419 -24.69 17.32 -27.89
C ASN A 419 -25.98 18.12 -28.11
N ASN A 420 -26.19 19.18 -27.32
CA ASN A 420 -27.08 20.27 -27.70
C ASN A 420 -26.37 21.61 -27.46
N LYS A 421 -25.39 21.91 -28.30
CA LYS A 421 -24.99 23.29 -28.58
C LYS A 421 -26.05 23.88 -29.51
N SER A 422 -27.15 24.34 -28.95
CA SER A 422 -28.01 25.34 -29.61
C SER A 422 -28.10 26.56 -28.72
N ALA A 423 -27.48 27.61 -29.18
CA ALA A 423 -27.57 28.94 -28.66
C ALA A 423 -29.04 29.39 -28.59
N GLY A 424 -29.61 29.40 -27.42
CA GLY A 424 -30.87 30.08 -27.13
C GLY A 424 -30.58 31.42 -26.44
N LYS A 425 -30.59 32.49 -27.23
CA LYS A 425 -30.65 33.88 -26.74
C LYS A 425 -31.93 34.05 -25.93
N TYR A 426 -31.83 34.34 -24.64
CA TYR A 426 -32.94 34.86 -23.86
C TYR A 426 -33.02 36.40 -24.05
N PRO A 427 -34.18 36.96 -24.39
CA PRO A 427 -34.34 38.41 -24.43
C PRO A 427 -34.55 38.94 -23.01
N LEU A 428 -33.78 39.98 -22.70
CA LEU A 428 -33.98 40.81 -21.52
C LEU A 428 -35.34 41.52 -21.62
N SER A 429 -36.23 41.34 -20.65
CA SER A 429 -37.41 42.14 -20.45
C SER A 429 -37.10 43.35 -19.59
N PRO A 430 -37.68 44.53 -19.90
CA PRO A 430 -37.36 45.78 -19.22
C PRO A 430 -38.12 45.89 -17.89
N ARG A 431 -37.50 46.54 -16.94
CA ARG A 431 -38.04 46.95 -15.64
C ARG A 431 -39.21 47.92 -15.83
N ARG A 432 -40.25 47.67 -15.09
CA ARG A 432 -41.04 48.67 -14.40
C ARG A 432 -41.22 48.27 -12.93
#